data_374282596276aab5c79ecbbdccaf99c5
#
_entry.id   374282596276aab5c79ecbbdccaf99c5
#
_cell.length_a   1.000
_cell.length_b   1.000
_cell.length_c   1.000
_cell.angle_alpha   90.00
_cell.angle_beta   90.00
_cell.angle_gamma   90.00
#
_symmetry.space_group_name_H-M   'P 1'
#
loop_
_entity.id
_entity.type
_entity.pdbx_description
1 polymer ?
#
loop_
_entity_poly.entity_id
_entity_poly.type
_entity_poly.pdbx_seq_one_letter_code
_entity_poly.pdbx_strand_id
1 'polypeptide(L)'
;SCDENAILVTNGDNDTFPLWYLQEVEGVRTDVRVVNLSLLRTDWYTWQLKHLKNGKSMPLPITIADEEYIGEKMAYIPFKTTTYDLPVNKENIRKQVSSDIKDNQIPDVFKWTVTPRGEKNGAGHLIKDDVMLLNIIQNNAQQGWKRPIYVSMTVPIEGLLTSMQPYFQVEGMCYRFVPIRNADNSGRVNVEKTREILDKKFRYRGLNNPKLYFDEQAQHMVSNYRNIYYRLASAYIERGNKAEAKAMLEKSLTLMPSNCVTMDAFAMLSNADIYEKCDDKANAEKLRKESEEMCKKALDKYQPESNEYKRYKSILAYMIGTYGQAGNTNKALEIAEYLYQKTGEAEYQQYVQMIKANPNFFKPEPEKPETLIKDTVKVQSEKQKDKKKNTGKTK
;
A
#
# COMPACT_ATOMS: atom_id res chain seq x y z
N SER A 1 13.13 7.39 -8.13
CA SER A 1 12.76 6.09 -7.55
C SER A 1 13.07 4.91 -8.48
N CYS A 2 12.83 5.05 -9.78
CA CYS A 2 12.97 3.96 -10.75
C CYS A 2 14.41 3.64 -11.11
N ASP A 3 14.71 2.36 -11.37
CA ASP A 3 15.96 1.93 -11.99
C ASP A 3 16.01 2.31 -13.48
N GLU A 4 17.15 2.07 -14.11
CA GLU A 4 17.34 2.38 -15.55
C GLU A 4 16.40 1.55 -16.43
N ASN A 5 15.97 2.16 -17.53
CA ASN A 5 15.08 1.58 -18.53
C ASN A 5 13.73 1.07 -18.00
N ALA A 6 13.31 1.55 -16.83
CA ALA A 6 12.05 1.13 -16.20
C ALA A 6 10.82 1.49 -17.04
N ILE A 7 9.76 0.73 -16.83
CA ILE A 7 8.39 1.05 -17.21
C ILE A 7 7.72 1.61 -15.96
N LEU A 8 7.26 2.87 -16.01
CA LEU A 8 6.60 3.54 -14.89
C LEU A 8 5.13 3.76 -15.22
N VAL A 9 4.28 3.03 -14.55
CA VAL A 9 2.81 3.18 -14.64
C VAL A 9 2.37 4.37 -13.79
N THR A 10 1.63 5.30 -14.43
CA THR A 10 1.03 6.49 -13.82
C THR A 10 -0.46 6.53 -14.16
N ASN A 11 -1.22 7.42 -13.55
CA ASN A 11 -2.62 7.62 -13.89
C ASN A 11 -3.01 9.10 -13.77
N GLY A 12 -3.68 9.63 -14.82
CA GLY A 12 -4.13 11.01 -14.87
C GLY A 12 -3.02 12.04 -15.06
N ASP A 13 -3.41 13.30 -15.10
CA ASP A 13 -2.57 14.43 -15.50
C ASP A 13 -1.55 14.80 -14.43
N ASN A 14 -1.97 14.84 -13.17
CA ASN A 14 -1.14 15.26 -12.04
C ASN A 14 0.06 14.32 -11.81
N ASP A 15 -0.09 13.04 -12.09
CA ASP A 15 0.99 12.06 -12.02
C ASP A 15 1.93 12.12 -13.22
N THR A 16 1.40 12.41 -14.41
CA THR A 16 2.08 12.17 -15.68
C THR A 16 2.75 13.43 -16.23
N PHE A 17 2.05 14.57 -16.26
CA PHE A 17 2.55 15.78 -16.94
C PHE A 17 3.82 16.36 -16.31
N PRO A 18 3.99 16.36 -14.97
CA PRO A 18 5.27 16.76 -14.37
C PRO A 18 6.43 15.85 -14.77
N LEU A 19 6.18 14.54 -14.97
CA LEU A 19 7.21 13.61 -15.43
C LEU A 19 7.57 13.87 -16.89
N TRP A 20 6.59 14.11 -17.76
CA TRP A 20 6.84 14.49 -19.15
C TRP A 20 7.59 15.81 -19.25
N TYR A 21 7.24 16.83 -18.44
CA TYR A 21 8.02 18.06 -18.39
C TYR A 21 9.50 17.77 -18.04
N LEU A 22 9.76 16.97 -17.04
CA LEU A 22 11.13 16.58 -16.66
C LEU A 22 11.86 15.84 -17.78
N GLN A 23 11.17 15.00 -18.55
CA GLN A 23 11.77 14.23 -19.64
C GLN A 23 12.00 15.10 -20.90
N GLU A 24 10.97 15.82 -21.34
CA GLU A 24 10.98 16.52 -22.62
C GLU A 24 11.70 17.89 -22.54
N VAL A 25 11.60 18.59 -21.40
CA VAL A 25 12.16 19.94 -21.25
C VAL A 25 13.50 19.89 -20.51
N GLU A 26 13.56 19.14 -19.40
CA GLU A 26 14.75 19.10 -18.55
C GLU A 26 15.71 17.97 -18.92
N GLY A 27 15.34 17.06 -19.81
CA GLY A 27 16.16 15.90 -20.22
C GLY A 27 16.42 14.89 -19.11
N VAL A 28 15.61 14.88 -18.04
CA VAL A 28 15.79 14.06 -16.86
C VAL A 28 15.13 12.70 -17.05
N ARG A 29 15.87 11.61 -16.86
CA ARG A 29 15.37 10.22 -16.89
C ARG A 29 14.59 9.88 -18.17
N THR A 30 15.10 10.30 -19.31
CA THR A 30 14.54 9.96 -20.63
C THR A 30 14.66 8.47 -20.99
N ASP A 31 15.32 7.68 -20.13
CA ASP A 31 15.39 6.22 -20.19
C ASP A 31 14.12 5.53 -19.65
N VAL A 32 13.35 6.18 -18.77
CA VAL A 32 12.15 5.62 -18.16
C VAL A 32 10.95 5.80 -19.10
N ARG A 33 10.21 4.71 -19.37
CA ARG A 33 8.99 4.78 -20.16
C ARG A 33 7.79 5.05 -19.25
N VAL A 34 7.26 6.25 -19.30
CA VAL A 34 6.04 6.62 -18.56
C VAL A 34 4.81 6.07 -19.30
N VAL A 35 3.93 5.40 -18.59
CA VAL A 35 2.71 4.76 -19.09
C VAL A 35 1.51 5.28 -18.29
N ASN A 36 0.78 6.23 -18.86
CA ASN A 36 -0.44 6.75 -18.28
C ASN A 36 -1.61 5.80 -18.58
N LEU A 37 -2.23 5.21 -17.55
CA LEU A 37 -3.32 4.24 -17.71
C LEU A 37 -4.55 4.86 -18.39
N SER A 38 -4.91 6.11 -18.05
CA SER A 38 -6.05 6.75 -18.68
C SER A 38 -5.85 6.93 -20.18
N LEU A 39 -4.65 7.34 -20.60
CA LEU A 39 -4.30 7.49 -22.02
C LEU A 39 -4.08 6.15 -22.73
N LEU A 40 -3.67 5.10 -21.99
CA LEU A 40 -3.49 3.76 -22.54
C LEU A 40 -4.81 3.16 -23.09
N ARG A 41 -5.96 3.76 -22.74
CA ARG A 41 -7.26 3.43 -23.34
C ARG A 41 -7.45 4.02 -24.74
N THR A 42 -6.64 5.00 -25.13
CA THR A 42 -6.71 5.63 -26.46
C THR A 42 -5.84 4.88 -27.48
N ASP A 43 -6.26 4.88 -28.75
CA ASP A 43 -5.57 4.17 -29.81
C ASP A 43 -4.21 4.77 -30.11
N TRP A 44 -4.16 6.10 -30.26
CA TRP A 44 -2.94 6.82 -30.60
C TRP A 44 -1.84 6.65 -29.56
N TYR A 45 -2.18 6.65 -28.26
CA TYR A 45 -1.19 6.53 -27.22
C TYR A 45 -0.64 5.09 -27.11
N THR A 46 -1.51 4.08 -27.21
CA THR A 46 -1.10 2.67 -27.28
C THR A 46 -0.19 2.44 -28.47
N TRP A 47 -0.55 2.97 -29.65
CA TRP A 47 0.28 2.90 -30.86
C TRP A 47 1.64 3.58 -30.66
N GLN A 48 1.65 4.79 -30.08
CA GLN A 48 2.89 5.51 -29.77
C GLN A 48 3.81 4.71 -28.83
N LEU A 49 3.25 4.15 -27.76
CA LEU A 49 4.02 3.34 -26.81
C LEU A 49 4.61 2.07 -27.44
N LYS A 50 3.86 1.45 -28.35
CA LYS A 50 4.25 0.22 -29.04
C LYS A 50 5.31 0.45 -30.13
N HIS A 51 5.22 1.55 -30.87
CA HIS A 51 6.01 1.73 -32.09
C HIS A 51 7.15 2.76 -31.96
N LEU A 52 6.99 3.76 -31.10
CA LEU A 52 7.92 4.88 -31.05
C LEU A 52 8.85 4.82 -29.84
N LYS A 53 10.12 5.16 -30.07
CA LYS A 53 11.05 5.53 -29.00
C LYS A 53 10.64 6.86 -28.40
N ASN A 54 10.96 7.06 -27.12
CA ASN A 54 10.87 8.37 -26.49
C ASN A 54 12.18 8.65 -25.74
N GLY A 55 12.95 9.61 -26.19
CA GLY A 55 14.29 9.87 -25.71
C GLY A 55 15.18 8.62 -25.83
N LYS A 56 15.70 8.16 -24.70
CA LYS A 56 16.49 6.90 -24.63
C LYS A 56 15.61 5.66 -24.41
N SER A 57 14.32 5.84 -24.10
CA SER A 57 13.42 4.74 -23.82
C SER A 57 12.95 4.02 -25.09
N MET A 58 13.11 2.71 -25.10
CA MET A 58 12.65 1.85 -26.20
C MET A 58 11.11 1.69 -26.18
N PRO A 59 10.49 1.32 -27.33
CA PRO A 59 9.09 0.93 -27.37
C PRO A 59 8.75 -0.13 -26.32
N LEU A 60 7.49 -0.18 -25.93
CA LEU A 60 7.01 -1.21 -25.00
C LEU A 60 6.84 -2.56 -25.72
N PRO A 61 7.00 -3.67 -25.01
CA PRO A 61 6.84 -5.01 -25.57
C PRO A 61 5.36 -5.38 -25.72
N ILE A 62 4.60 -4.61 -26.51
CA ILE A 62 3.20 -4.88 -26.84
C ILE A 62 3.18 -5.70 -28.12
N THR A 63 2.59 -6.91 -28.05
CA THR A 63 2.53 -7.85 -29.19
C THR A 63 1.14 -7.96 -29.82
N ILE A 64 0.11 -7.37 -29.17
CA ILE A 64 -1.24 -7.32 -29.70
C ILE A 64 -1.22 -6.53 -31.02
N ALA A 65 -1.83 -7.09 -32.09
CA ALA A 65 -1.87 -6.43 -33.40
C ALA A 65 -2.66 -5.10 -33.34
N ASP A 66 -2.29 -4.13 -34.18
CA ASP A 66 -2.90 -2.80 -34.12
C ASP A 66 -4.40 -2.85 -34.41
N GLU A 67 -4.80 -3.71 -35.34
CA GLU A 67 -6.19 -3.91 -35.72
C GLU A 67 -7.05 -4.49 -34.60
N GLU A 68 -6.43 -5.13 -33.58
CA GLU A 68 -7.15 -5.74 -32.45
C GLU A 68 -7.57 -4.72 -31.40
N TYR A 69 -6.83 -3.58 -31.28
CA TYR A 69 -7.11 -2.59 -30.23
C TYR A 69 -7.62 -1.24 -30.75
N ILE A 70 -7.58 -1.01 -32.06
CA ILE A 70 -8.10 0.24 -32.66
C ILE A 70 -9.63 0.23 -32.61
N GLY A 71 -10.18 1.38 -32.21
CA GLY A 71 -11.61 1.56 -31.98
C GLY A 71 -12.06 1.01 -30.62
N GLU A 72 -13.34 0.69 -30.50
CA GLU A 72 -13.93 0.25 -29.23
C GLU A 72 -13.78 -1.24 -28.94
N LYS A 73 -12.98 -1.97 -29.70
CA LYS A 73 -12.86 -3.45 -29.62
C LYS A 73 -12.45 -3.95 -28.24
N MET A 74 -11.72 -3.15 -27.48
CA MET A 74 -11.27 -3.49 -26.11
C MET A 74 -11.92 -2.63 -25.02
N ALA A 75 -13.03 -1.95 -25.32
CA ALA A 75 -13.75 -1.18 -24.31
C ALA A 75 -14.31 -2.10 -23.20
N TYR A 76 -14.67 -3.34 -23.54
CA TYR A 76 -15.18 -4.35 -22.63
C TYR A 76 -14.80 -5.75 -23.12
N ILE A 77 -13.92 -6.43 -22.40
CA ILE A 77 -13.49 -7.80 -22.71
C ILE A 77 -13.97 -8.74 -21.59
N PRO A 78 -14.96 -9.62 -21.85
CA PRO A 78 -15.35 -10.63 -20.88
C PRO A 78 -14.14 -11.45 -20.42
N PHE A 79 -13.95 -11.55 -19.12
CA PHE A 79 -12.77 -12.20 -18.56
C PHE A 79 -13.14 -13.05 -17.34
N LYS A 80 -12.55 -14.23 -17.24
CA LYS A 80 -12.63 -15.08 -16.05
C LYS A 80 -11.31 -15.02 -15.29
N THR A 81 -11.38 -15.10 -13.97
CA THR A 81 -10.17 -15.20 -13.13
C THR A 81 -9.27 -16.29 -13.69
N THR A 82 -8.07 -15.91 -14.09
CA THR A 82 -7.12 -16.77 -14.81
C THR A 82 -5.76 -16.69 -14.13
N THR A 83 -5.12 -17.85 -13.97
CA THR A 83 -3.73 -17.93 -13.49
C THR A 83 -2.79 -18.10 -14.67
N TYR A 84 -1.81 -17.23 -14.77
CA TYR A 84 -0.74 -17.26 -15.76
C TYR A 84 0.54 -17.82 -15.15
N ASP A 85 1.20 -18.71 -15.85
CA ASP A 85 2.54 -19.21 -15.53
C ASP A 85 3.56 -18.37 -16.30
N LEU A 86 4.23 -17.46 -15.61
CA LEU A 86 5.21 -16.56 -16.19
C LEU A 86 6.63 -17.03 -15.86
N PRO A 87 7.54 -17.18 -16.86
CA PRO A 87 8.92 -17.58 -16.61
C PRO A 87 9.66 -16.52 -15.78
N VAL A 88 10.54 -16.95 -14.89
CA VAL A 88 11.34 -16.08 -14.05
C VAL A 88 12.82 -16.27 -14.32
N ASN A 89 13.49 -15.20 -14.74
CA ASN A 89 14.96 -15.17 -14.76
C ASN A 89 15.46 -14.78 -13.35
N LYS A 90 15.88 -15.77 -12.57
CA LYS A 90 16.30 -15.57 -11.17
C LYS A 90 17.43 -14.56 -11.01
N GLU A 91 18.40 -14.54 -11.91
CA GLU A 91 19.51 -13.58 -11.86
C GLU A 91 19.03 -12.13 -12.01
N ASN A 92 18.14 -11.88 -12.97
CA ASN A 92 17.57 -10.55 -13.15
C ASN A 92 16.67 -10.14 -11.99
N ILE A 93 15.86 -11.07 -11.47
CA ILE A 93 14.99 -10.78 -10.31
C ILE A 93 15.84 -10.58 -9.05
N ARG A 94 16.93 -11.32 -8.83
CA ARG A 94 17.82 -11.12 -7.69
C ARG A 94 18.36 -9.69 -7.60
N LYS A 95 18.66 -9.06 -8.73
CA LYS A 95 19.10 -7.67 -8.83
C LYS A 95 17.99 -6.64 -8.50
N GLN A 96 16.73 -7.07 -8.57
CA GLN A 96 15.56 -6.21 -8.44
C GLN A 96 14.88 -6.29 -7.08
N VAL A 97 15.13 -7.32 -6.30
CA VAL A 97 14.48 -7.54 -5.01
C VAL A 97 15.37 -7.11 -3.84
N SER A 98 14.73 -6.85 -2.71
CA SER A 98 15.41 -6.51 -1.47
C SER A 98 16.39 -7.59 -1.01
N SER A 99 17.45 -7.20 -0.29
CA SER A 99 18.52 -8.10 0.17
C SER A 99 18.05 -9.15 1.18
N ASP A 100 16.96 -8.89 1.91
CA ASP A 100 16.35 -9.81 2.86
C ASP A 100 15.58 -10.98 2.20
N ILE A 101 15.30 -10.89 0.89
CA ILE A 101 14.75 -11.99 0.11
C ILE A 101 15.85 -13.03 -0.13
N LYS A 102 15.60 -14.27 0.29
CA LYS A 102 16.51 -15.39 0.03
C LYS A 102 16.30 -15.95 -1.38
N ASP A 103 17.34 -16.54 -1.98
CA ASP A 103 17.28 -17.07 -3.35
C ASP A 103 16.23 -18.17 -3.53
N ASN A 104 15.97 -18.97 -2.50
CA ASN A 104 14.92 -19.98 -2.51
C ASN A 104 13.48 -19.42 -2.49
N GLN A 105 13.32 -18.12 -2.23
CA GLN A 105 12.03 -17.43 -2.30
C GLN A 105 11.73 -16.88 -3.72
N ILE A 106 12.75 -16.86 -4.61
CA ILE A 106 12.58 -16.48 -6.00
C ILE A 106 12.10 -17.72 -6.77
N PRO A 107 10.86 -17.75 -7.28
CA PRO A 107 10.32 -18.92 -7.98
C PRO A 107 10.99 -19.12 -9.35
N ASP A 108 10.94 -20.33 -9.89
CA ASP A 108 11.31 -20.60 -11.29
C ASP A 108 10.20 -20.16 -12.26
N VAL A 109 8.96 -20.29 -11.79
CA VAL A 109 7.75 -19.87 -12.52
C VAL A 109 6.87 -19.05 -11.59
N PHE A 110 6.53 -17.87 -12.03
CA PHE A 110 5.62 -16.97 -11.32
C PHE A 110 4.17 -17.31 -11.68
N LYS A 111 3.46 -17.95 -10.76
CA LYS A 111 2.03 -18.21 -10.89
C LYS A 111 1.25 -16.97 -10.45
N TRP A 112 0.76 -16.22 -11.43
CA TRP A 112 0.08 -14.96 -11.23
C TRP A 112 -1.40 -15.06 -11.57
N THR A 113 -2.26 -14.94 -10.56
CA THR A 113 -3.70 -14.94 -10.74
C THR A 113 -4.19 -13.53 -11.01
N VAL A 114 -4.81 -13.33 -12.15
CA VAL A 114 -5.46 -12.10 -12.58
C VAL A 114 -6.96 -12.20 -12.37
N THR A 115 -7.52 -11.27 -11.60
CA THR A 115 -8.95 -11.14 -11.36
C THR A 115 -9.53 -9.99 -12.19
N PRO A 116 -10.73 -10.14 -12.77
CA PRO A 116 -11.35 -9.10 -13.59
C PRO A 116 -11.94 -7.95 -12.76
N ARG A 117 -12.27 -6.85 -13.41
CA ARG A 117 -13.11 -5.79 -12.86
C ARG A 117 -14.53 -6.29 -12.65
N GLY A 118 -15.20 -5.85 -11.57
CA GLY A 118 -16.58 -6.23 -11.28
C GLY A 118 -16.78 -7.74 -11.09
N GLU A 119 -15.74 -8.41 -10.58
CA GLU A 119 -15.73 -9.88 -10.40
C GLU A 119 -16.94 -10.36 -9.58
N LYS A 120 -17.69 -11.32 -10.15
CA LYS A 120 -18.72 -12.09 -9.49
C LYS A 120 -18.57 -13.55 -9.90
N ASN A 121 -18.40 -14.43 -8.92
CA ASN A 121 -18.21 -15.88 -9.15
C ASN A 121 -17.07 -16.20 -10.14
N GLY A 122 -15.97 -15.48 -10.05
CA GLY A 122 -14.79 -15.66 -10.88
C GLY A 122 -14.88 -15.07 -12.29
N ALA A 123 -15.96 -14.37 -12.64
CA ALA A 123 -16.18 -13.76 -13.96
C ALA A 123 -16.40 -12.24 -13.83
N GLY A 124 -15.98 -11.50 -14.84
CA GLY A 124 -16.11 -10.05 -14.94
C GLY A 124 -15.57 -9.57 -16.28
N HIS A 125 -14.88 -8.45 -16.30
CA HIS A 125 -14.31 -7.91 -17.54
C HIS A 125 -12.95 -7.24 -17.32
N LEU A 126 -12.20 -7.13 -18.39
CA LEU A 126 -11.04 -6.23 -18.52
C LEU A 126 -11.38 -5.11 -19.50
N ILE A 127 -10.71 -4.00 -19.39
CA ILE A 127 -10.76 -2.89 -20.34
C ILE A 127 -9.39 -2.71 -20.98
N LYS A 128 -9.26 -1.85 -21.97
CA LYS A 128 -8.07 -1.75 -22.83
C LYS A 128 -6.77 -1.56 -22.05
N ASP A 129 -6.73 -0.67 -21.08
CA ASP A 129 -5.54 -0.45 -20.25
C ASP A 129 -5.12 -1.71 -19.44
N ASP A 130 -6.09 -2.48 -18.89
CA ASP A 130 -5.80 -3.75 -18.22
C ASP A 130 -5.16 -4.76 -19.19
N VAL A 131 -5.74 -4.89 -20.39
CA VAL A 131 -5.25 -5.84 -21.43
C VAL A 131 -3.85 -5.46 -21.91
N MET A 132 -3.61 -4.16 -22.17
CA MET A 132 -2.29 -3.68 -22.60
C MET A 132 -1.24 -3.85 -21.53
N LEU A 133 -1.56 -3.52 -20.27
CA LEU A 133 -0.62 -3.71 -19.16
C LEU A 133 -0.34 -5.20 -18.89
N LEU A 134 -1.35 -6.07 -18.99
CA LEU A 134 -1.19 -7.51 -18.90
C LEU A 134 -0.23 -8.02 -20.00
N ASN A 135 -0.43 -7.59 -21.25
CA ASN A 135 0.43 -7.97 -22.37
C ASN A 135 1.88 -7.48 -22.18
N ILE A 136 2.07 -6.24 -21.70
CA ILE A 136 3.41 -5.71 -21.36
C ILE A 136 4.11 -6.59 -20.32
N ILE A 137 3.40 -6.96 -19.25
CA ILE A 137 3.96 -7.80 -18.16
C ILE A 137 4.33 -9.18 -18.68
N GLN A 138 3.44 -9.82 -19.44
CA GLN A 138 3.68 -11.15 -20.02
C GLN A 138 4.93 -11.16 -20.94
N ASN A 139 5.02 -10.18 -21.84
CA ASN A 139 6.15 -10.10 -22.75
C ASN A 139 7.47 -9.72 -22.06
N ASN A 140 7.42 -8.85 -21.04
CA ASN A 140 8.60 -8.55 -20.23
C ASN A 140 9.08 -9.80 -19.45
N ALA A 141 8.16 -10.63 -18.97
CA ALA A 141 8.49 -11.91 -18.33
C ALA A 141 9.16 -12.88 -19.33
N GLN A 142 8.62 -13.02 -20.55
CA GLN A 142 9.25 -13.82 -21.63
C GLN A 142 10.63 -13.32 -22.01
N GLN A 143 10.88 -12.01 -21.91
CA GLN A 143 12.18 -11.39 -22.11
C GLN A 143 13.11 -11.47 -20.88
N GLY A 144 12.70 -12.21 -19.83
CA GLY A 144 13.49 -12.44 -18.63
C GLY A 144 13.47 -11.30 -17.62
N TRP A 145 12.40 -10.51 -17.56
CA TRP A 145 12.23 -9.38 -16.61
C TRP A 145 13.33 -8.32 -16.74
N LYS A 146 13.77 -8.04 -17.96
CA LYS A 146 14.88 -7.10 -18.21
C LYS A 146 14.52 -5.66 -17.89
N ARG A 147 13.27 -5.26 -18.08
CA ARG A 147 12.78 -3.92 -17.77
C ARG A 147 12.03 -3.93 -16.43
N PRO A 148 12.51 -3.21 -15.42
CA PRO A 148 11.78 -3.09 -14.15
C PRO A 148 10.41 -2.42 -14.38
N ILE A 149 9.36 -2.98 -13.78
CA ILE A 149 8.00 -2.41 -13.84
C ILE A 149 7.70 -1.75 -12.51
N TYR A 150 7.33 -0.48 -12.56
CA TYR A 150 6.94 0.33 -11.41
C TYR A 150 5.53 0.89 -11.58
N VAL A 151 4.85 1.08 -10.47
CA VAL A 151 3.59 1.81 -10.36
C VAL A 151 3.81 2.99 -9.41
N SER A 152 3.42 4.20 -9.81
CA SER A 152 3.47 5.36 -8.91
C SER A 152 2.57 5.13 -7.70
N MET A 153 2.99 5.56 -6.51
CA MET A 153 2.21 5.39 -5.27
C MET A 153 0.90 6.20 -5.27
N THR A 154 0.78 7.15 -6.17
CA THR A 154 -0.40 8.00 -6.35
C THR A 154 -1.47 7.37 -7.24
N VAL A 155 -1.15 6.27 -7.93
CA VAL A 155 -2.10 5.56 -8.79
C VAL A 155 -3.11 4.77 -7.93
N PRO A 156 -4.42 4.96 -8.14
CA PRO A 156 -5.44 4.13 -7.50
C PRO A 156 -5.27 2.65 -7.84
N ILE A 157 -5.36 1.80 -6.81
CA ILE A 157 -5.24 0.35 -7.00
C ILE A 157 -6.59 -0.21 -7.43
N GLU A 158 -6.79 -0.32 -8.74
CA GLU A 158 -8.01 -0.86 -9.37
C GLU A 158 -7.67 -1.67 -10.61
N GLY A 159 -8.64 -2.43 -11.12
CA GLY A 159 -8.45 -3.26 -12.32
C GLY A 159 -7.29 -4.24 -12.16
N LEU A 160 -6.43 -4.32 -13.17
CA LEU A 160 -5.27 -5.21 -13.15
C LEU A 160 -4.31 -4.93 -11.98
N LEU A 161 -4.21 -3.68 -11.52
CA LEU A 161 -3.34 -3.32 -10.39
C LEU A 161 -3.75 -4.02 -9.08
N THR A 162 -5.02 -4.37 -8.90
CA THR A 162 -5.49 -5.16 -7.76
C THR A 162 -4.81 -6.54 -7.73
N SER A 163 -4.62 -7.16 -8.90
CA SER A 163 -3.91 -8.45 -9.03
C SER A 163 -2.39 -8.30 -8.92
N MET A 164 -1.85 -7.10 -9.12
CA MET A 164 -0.42 -6.80 -8.95
C MET A 164 -0.06 -6.46 -7.49
N GLN A 165 -0.97 -5.88 -6.74
CA GLN A 165 -0.74 -5.33 -5.40
C GLN A 165 -0.05 -6.30 -4.42
N PRO A 166 -0.41 -7.62 -4.36
CA PRO A 166 0.26 -8.58 -3.49
C PRO A 166 1.75 -8.80 -3.78
N TYR A 167 2.25 -8.25 -4.88
CA TYR A 167 3.61 -8.43 -5.39
C TYR A 167 4.39 -7.10 -5.45
N PHE A 168 3.89 -6.07 -4.78
CA PHE A 168 4.54 -4.76 -4.77
C PHE A 168 5.69 -4.69 -3.76
N GLN A 169 6.82 -4.14 -4.20
CA GLN A 169 7.96 -3.76 -3.38
C GLN A 169 8.12 -2.24 -3.42
N VAL A 170 8.14 -1.60 -2.26
CA VAL A 170 8.26 -0.14 -2.13
C VAL A 170 9.70 0.29 -2.34
N GLU A 171 9.90 1.21 -3.28
CA GLU A 171 11.19 1.85 -3.58
C GLU A 171 10.98 3.37 -3.76
N GLY A 172 11.15 4.12 -2.69
CA GLY A 172 10.80 5.55 -2.68
C GLY A 172 9.32 5.77 -2.98
N MET A 173 9.01 6.62 -3.96
CA MET A 173 7.63 7.00 -4.33
C MET A 173 6.98 6.03 -5.33
N CYS A 174 7.51 4.83 -5.49
CA CYS A 174 7.00 3.84 -6.44
C CYS A 174 6.89 2.45 -5.80
N TYR A 175 5.96 1.68 -6.31
CA TYR A 175 5.88 0.23 -6.12
C TYR A 175 6.57 -0.46 -7.29
N ARG A 176 7.60 -1.26 -7.03
CA ARG A 176 8.13 -2.19 -8.02
C ARG A 176 7.30 -3.47 -8.03
N PHE A 177 6.89 -3.93 -9.20
CA PHE A 177 6.25 -5.21 -9.36
C PHE A 177 7.30 -6.31 -9.50
N VAL A 178 7.32 -7.26 -8.57
CA VAL A 178 8.28 -8.38 -8.53
C VAL A 178 7.53 -9.72 -8.35
N PRO A 179 8.03 -10.84 -8.90
CA PRO A 179 7.35 -12.14 -8.85
C PRO A 179 7.48 -12.82 -7.48
N ILE A 180 7.34 -12.06 -6.39
CA ILE A 180 7.43 -12.55 -5.00
C ILE A 180 6.27 -11.98 -4.22
N ARG A 181 5.42 -12.88 -3.71
CA ARG A 181 4.25 -12.50 -2.94
C ARG A 181 4.62 -11.96 -1.55
N ASN A 182 3.99 -10.88 -1.15
CA ASN A 182 4.08 -10.33 0.20
C ASN A 182 3.14 -11.06 1.16
N ALA A 183 3.39 -10.92 2.46
CA ALA A 183 2.51 -11.45 3.50
C ALA A 183 1.14 -10.75 3.50
N ASP A 184 1.13 -9.47 3.18
CA ASP A 184 -0.06 -8.63 3.05
C ASP A 184 -0.02 -7.77 1.78
N ASN A 185 -1.04 -6.95 1.58
CA ASN A 185 -1.16 -6.08 0.40
C ASN A 185 -0.52 -4.68 0.60
N SER A 186 0.15 -4.41 1.72
CA SER A 186 0.77 -3.11 1.97
C SER A 186 2.00 -2.87 1.09
N GLY A 187 2.60 -3.94 0.61
CA GLY A 187 3.86 -3.94 -0.14
C GLY A 187 5.08 -3.97 0.78
N ARG A 188 6.04 -4.84 0.47
CA ARG A 188 7.32 -4.93 1.19
C ARG A 188 8.18 -3.72 0.92
N VAL A 189 8.79 -3.16 1.96
CA VAL A 189 9.75 -2.05 1.79
C VAL A 189 11.14 -2.61 1.48
N ASN A 190 11.71 -2.21 0.35
CA ASN A 190 13.14 -2.40 0.10
C ASN A 190 13.90 -1.33 0.90
N VAL A 191 14.32 -1.69 2.11
CA VAL A 191 14.87 -0.75 3.11
C VAL A 191 16.12 -0.05 2.57
N GLU A 192 17.07 -0.81 2.04
CA GLU A 192 18.36 -0.28 1.55
C GLU A 192 18.14 0.68 0.37
N LYS A 193 17.33 0.27 -0.58
CA LYS A 193 17.01 1.06 -1.78
C LYS A 193 16.22 2.32 -1.44
N THR A 194 15.19 2.17 -0.59
CA THR A 194 14.36 3.31 -0.18
C THR A 194 15.18 4.33 0.61
N ARG A 195 16.05 3.86 1.53
CA ARG A 195 16.98 4.72 2.25
C ARG A 195 17.91 5.48 1.32
N GLU A 196 18.53 4.79 0.36
CA GLU A 196 19.40 5.43 -0.63
C GLU A 196 18.65 6.51 -1.44
N ILE A 197 17.42 6.22 -1.87
CA ILE A 197 16.59 7.17 -2.63
C ILE A 197 16.29 8.41 -1.81
N LEU A 198 15.85 8.25 -0.55
CA LEU A 198 15.55 9.37 0.35
C LEU A 198 16.76 10.22 0.67
N ASP A 199 17.93 9.60 0.87
CA ASP A 199 19.14 10.29 1.29
C ASP A 199 19.87 10.98 0.12
N LYS A 200 19.88 10.36 -1.07
CA LYS A 200 20.75 10.80 -2.17
C LYS A 200 20.00 11.39 -3.38
N LYS A 201 18.76 10.92 -3.62
CA LYS A 201 18.05 11.22 -4.89
C LYS A 201 16.92 12.22 -4.71
N PHE A 202 16.21 12.19 -3.60
CA PHE A 202 15.11 13.11 -3.34
C PHE A 202 15.61 14.52 -3.08
N ARG A 203 14.77 15.49 -3.41
CA ARG A 203 15.01 16.93 -3.20
C ARG A 203 13.83 17.49 -2.40
N TYR A 204 14.17 18.25 -1.36
CA TYR A 204 13.20 18.82 -0.40
C TYR A 204 13.22 20.35 -0.45
N ARG A 205 13.53 20.91 -1.62
CA ARG A 205 13.71 22.34 -1.82
C ARG A 205 12.48 23.13 -1.38
N GLY A 206 12.66 24.02 -0.41
CA GLY A 206 11.61 24.90 0.10
C GLY A 206 10.62 24.29 1.08
N LEU A 207 10.61 22.97 1.30
CA LEU A 207 9.64 22.31 2.20
C LEU A 207 9.81 22.67 3.67
N ASN A 208 10.95 23.23 4.05
CA ASN A 208 11.26 23.73 5.39
C ASN A 208 11.24 25.27 5.49
N ASN A 209 10.74 25.96 4.48
CA ASN A 209 10.67 27.42 4.46
C ASN A 209 9.27 27.90 4.84
N PRO A 210 9.07 28.49 6.06
CA PRO A 210 7.75 28.94 6.50
C PRO A 210 7.19 30.15 5.73
N LYS A 211 8.00 30.78 4.87
CA LYS A 211 7.57 31.90 4.02
C LYS A 211 6.92 31.42 2.71
N LEU A 212 7.05 30.14 2.36
CA LEU A 212 6.43 29.59 1.18
C LEU A 212 5.03 29.08 1.50
N TYR A 213 4.08 29.47 0.66
CA TYR A 213 2.72 28.94 0.71
C TYR A 213 2.63 27.69 -0.17
N PHE A 214 2.10 26.63 0.41
CA PHE A 214 1.74 25.41 -0.31
C PHE A 214 0.21 25.30 -0.29
N ASP A 215 -0.39 25.27 -1.47
CA ASP A 215 -1.81 25.01 -1.60
C ASP A 215 -2.17 23.56 -1.15
N GLU A 216 -3.46 23.26 -1.10
CA GLU A 216 -3.96 21.97 -0.64
C GLU A 216 -3.42 20.80 -1.49
N GLN A 217 -3.33 20.98 -2.82
CA GLN A 217 -2.79 19.97 -3.74
C GLN A 217 -1.30 19.71 -3.47
N ALA A 218 -0.50 20.77 -3.35
CA ALA A 218 0.91 20.64 -3.03
C ALA A 218 1.14 19.98 -1.65
N GLN A 219 0.36 20.36 -0.64
CA GLN A 219 0.42 19.73 0.69
C GLN A 219 0.06 18.23 0.62
N HIS A 220 -0.97 17.88 -0.15
CA HIS A 220 -1.36 16.48 -0.36
C HIS A 220 -0.24 15.67 -1.05
N MET A 221 0.40 16.23 -2.06
CA MET A 221 1.55 15.57 -2.72
C MET A 221 2.73 15.41 -1.78
N VAL A 222 3.05 16.42 -0.97
CA VAL A 222 4.15 16.34 0.01
C VAL A 222 3.85 15.33 1.13
N SER A 223 2.60 15.08 1.47
CA SER A 223 2.23 14.06 2.45
C SER A 223 2.70 12.65 2.04
N ASN A 224 2.79 12.37 0.74
CA ASN A 224 3.34 11.12 0.22
C ASN A 224 4.82 10.94 0.58
N TYR A 225 5.62 12.04 0.63
CA TYR A 225 7.02 11.96 1.09
C TYR A 225 7.08 11.54 2.56
N ARG A 226 6.21 12.09 3.42
CA ARG A 226 6.13 11.68 4.83
C ARG A 226 5.76 10.21 4.98
N ASN A 227 4.83 9.73 4.17
CA ASN A 227 4.41 8.34 4.17
C ASN A 227 5.58 7.39 3.88
N ILE A 228 6.52 7.76 2.98
CA ILE A 228 7.71 6.92 2.73
C ILE A 228 8.62 6.85 3.95
N TYR A 229 8.82 7.96 4.66
CA TYR A 229 9.59 7.95 5.91
C TYR A 229 8.93 7.07 6.97
N TYR A 230 7.62 7.17 7.14
CA TYR A 230 6.84 6.32 8.02
C TYR A 230 6.99 4.83 7.65
N ARG A 231 6.81 4.48 6.38
CA ARG A 231 6.93 3.08 5.91
C ARG A 231 8.35 2.53 6.11
N LEU A 232 9.36 3.34 5.88
CA LEU A 232 10.74 2.95 6.14
C LEU A 232 11.00 2.78 7.64
N ALA A 233 10.46 3.66 8.49
CA ALA A 233 10.54 3.53 9.94
C ALA A 233 9.82 2.25 10.43
N SER A 234 8.64 1.94 9.90
CA SER A 234 7.93 0.68 10.20
C SER A 234 8.77 -0.54 9.85
N ALA A 235 9.39 -0.55 8.67
CA ALA A 235 10.26 -1.65 8.25
C ALA A 235 11.51 -1.80 9.14
N TYR A 236 12.05 -0.70 9.67
CA TYR A 236 13.12 -0.76 10.67
C TYR A 236 12.62 -1.34 12.00
N ILE A 237 11.39 -1.03 12.44
CA ILE A 237 10.80 -1.66 13.63
C ILE A 237 10.66 -3.17 13.44
N GLU A 238 10.18 -3.63 12.29
CA GLU A 238 10.05 -5.06 11.97
C GLU A 238 11.41 -5.78 11.98
N ARG A 239 12.50 -5.07 11.64
CA ARG A 239 13.88 -5.57 11.72
C ARG A 239 14.51 -5.40 13.12
N GLY A 240 13.77 -4.92 14.12
CA GLY A 240 14.26 -4.68 15.48
C GLY A 240 15.17 -3.46 15.62
N ASN A 241 15.29 -2.61 14.61
CA ASN A 241 16.17 -1.44 14.61
C ASN A 241 15.42 -0.15 14.99
N LYS A 242 15.11 -0.01 16.28
CA LYS A 242 14.38 1.13 16.84
C LYS A 242 15.11 2.48 16.63
N ALA A 243 16.44 2.49 16.68
CA ALA A 243 17.23 3.71 16.53
C ALA A 243 17.06 4.30 15.13
N GLU A 244 17.20 3.49 14.07
CA GLU A 244 17.00 3.94 12.70
C GLU A 244 15.54 4.30 12.42
N ALA A 245 14.57 3.57 12.99
CA ALA A 245 13.17 3.91 12.87
C ALA A 245 12.88 5.33 13.39
N LYS A 246 13.36 5.65 14.60
CA LYS A 246 13.24 6.98 15.20
C LYS A 246 13.93 8.06 14.36
N ALA A 247 15.16 7.79 13.90
CA ALA A 247 15.93 8.72 13.07
C ALA A 247 15.19 9.05 11.75
N MET A 248 14.44 8.11 11.15
CA MET A 248 13.64 8.38 9.94
C MET A 248 12.50 9.36 10.21
N LEU A 249 11.78 9.21 11.32
CA LEU A 249 10.71 10.14 11.69
C LEU A 249 11.25 11.53 11.98
N GLU A 250 12.33 11.65 12.76
CA GLU A 250 12.98 12.91 13.08
C GLU A 250 13.50 13.63 11.83
N LYS A 251 14.10 12.87 10.90
CA LYS A 251 14.52 13.39 9.60
C LYS A 251 13.35 13.92 8.77
N SER A 252 12.23 13.20 8.74
CA SER A 252 11.02 13.66 8.07
C SER A 252 10.52 14.99 8.63
N LEU A 253 10.50 15.14 9.96
CA LEU A 253 10.07 16.37 10.62
C LEU A 253 11.05 17.54 10.39
N THR A 254 12.35 17.26 10.31
CA THR A 254 13.37 18.27 10.02
C THR A 254 13.27 18.78 8.58
N LEU A 255 13.06 17.90 7.61
CA LEU A 255 12.97 18.24 6.19
C LEU A 255 11.62 18.88 5.82
N MET A 256 10.58 18.52 6.53
CA MET A 256 9.20 18.95 6.30
C MET A 256 8.54 19.29 7.66
N PRO A 257 8.91 20.42 8.30
CA PRO A 257 8.32 20.81 9.59
C PRO A 257 6.80 21.00 9.48
N SER A 258 6.05 20.66 10.53
CA SER A 258 4.57 20.69 10.51
C SER A 258 4.01 22.12 10.36
N ASN A 259 4.78 23.16 10.71
CA ASN A 259 4.42 24.55 10.46
C ASN A 259 4.63 25.01 9.01
N CYS A 260 5.37 24.25 8.20
CA CYS A 260 5.57 24.52 6.77
C CYS A 260 4.65 23.64 5.92
N VAL A 261 4.58 22.36 6.25
CA VAL A 261 3.73 21.38 5.58
C VAL A 261 2.92 20.62 6.63
N THR A 262 1.63 20.83 6.65
CA THR A 262 0.72 20.24 7.64
C THR A 262 0.80 18.71 7.62
N MET A 263 0.91 18.11 8.79
CA MET A 263 0.74 16.66 8.96
C MET A 263 -0.72 16.40 9.29
N ASP A 264 -1.37 15.48 8.58
CA ASP A 264 -2.75 15.12 8.90
C ASP A 264 -2.85 14.27 10.18
N ALA A 265 -4.05 14.22 10.76
CA ALA A 265 -4.29 13.56 12.02
C ALA A 265 -3.95 12.05 12.01
N PHE A 266 -4.21 11.35 10.89
CA PHE A 266 -3.90 9.93 10.77
C PHE A 266 -2.38 9.70 10.70
N ALA A 267 -1.66 10.53 9.97
CA ALA A 267 -0.19 10.48 9.92
C ALA A 267 0.45 10.75 11.30
N MET A 268 -0.13 11.67 12.08
CA MET A 268 0.31 11.89 13.47
C MET A 268 0.16 10.64 14.32
N LEU A 269 -0.98 9.95 14.24
CA LEU A 269 -1.21 8.70 14.98
C LEU A 269 -0.25 7.59 14.54
N SER A 270 -0.08 7.42 13.23
CA SER A 270 0.83 6.41 12.68
C SER A 270 2.27 6.65 13.15
N ASN A 271 2.72 7.90 13.19
CA ASN A 271 4.04 8.25 13.70
C ASN A 271 4.13 8.07 15.23
N ALA A 272 3.06 8.36 15.97
CA ALA A 272 3.00 8.13 17.41
C ALA A 272 3.19 6.64 17.75
N ASP A 273 2.61 5.74 16.98
CA ASP A 273 2.78 4.30 17.18
C ASP A 273 4.22 3.83 16.94
N ILE A 274 4.94 4.44 15.99
CA ILE A 274 6.38 4.17 15.80
C ILE A 274 7.19 4.70 16.99
N TYR A 275 6.92 5.93 17.47
CA TYR A 275 7.60 6.47 18.66
C TYR A 275 7.37 5.60 19.89
N GLU A 276 6.14 5.09 20.09
CA GLU A 276 5.82 4.17 21.18
C GLU A 276 6.67 2.87 21.09
N LYS A 277 6.75 2.27 19.89
CA LYS A 277 7.60 1.10 19.65
C LYS A 277 9.10 1.38 19.82
N CYS A 278 9.51 2.64 19.70
CA CYS A 278 10.86 3.11 19.98
C CYS A 278 11.09 3.48 21.46
N ASP A 279 10.14 3.22 22.34
CA ASP A 279 10.15 3.59 23.77
C ASP A 279 10.14 5.12 24.01
N ASP A 280 9.81 5.92 23.01
CA ASP A 280 9.71 7.38 23.08
C ASP A 280 8.26 7.81 23.35
N LYS A 281 7.81 7.56 24.58
CA LYS A 281 6.44 7.85 25.01
C LYS A 281 6.08 9.35 24.97
N ALA A 282 7.06 10.22 25.16
CA ALA A 282 6.84 11.66 25.16
C ALA A 282 6.42 12.18 23.77
N ASN A 283 7.14 11.79 22.72
CA ASN A 283 6.79 12.16 21.34
C ASN A 283 5.53 11.44 20.87
N ALA A 284 5.30 10.19 21.28
CA ALA A 284 4.07 9.46 20.99
C ALA A 284 2.83 10.18 21.55
N GLU A 285 2.84 10.54 22.84
CA GLU A 285 1.73 11.22 23.48
C GLU A 285 1.49 12.63 22.91
N LYS A 286 2.55 13.37 22.61
CA LYS A 286 2.47 14.68 21.96
C LYS A 286 1.70 14.58 20.63
N LEU A 287 2.08 13.65 19.76
CA LEU A 287 1.45 13.50 18.44
C LEU A 287 -0.01 13.00 18.54
N ARG A 288 -0.30 12.12 19.51
CA ARG A 288 -1.68 11.68 19.77
C ARG A 288 -2.56 12.85 20.19
N LYS A 289 -2.05 13.70 21.09
CA LYS A 289 -2.78 14.90 21.54
C LYS A 289 -3.01 15.89 20.41
N GLU A 290 -2.00 16.18 19.61
CA GLU A 290 -2.13 17.07 18.44
C GLU A 290 -3.15 16.52 17.42
N SER A 291 -3.14 15.21 17.18
CA SER A 291 -4.11 14.53 16.31
C SER A 291 -5.55 14.65 16.86
N GLU A 292 -5.73 14.39 18.15
CA GLU A 292 -7.03 14.52 18.82
C GLU A 292 -7.60 15.93 18.71
N GLU A 293 -6.78 16.95 19.03
CA GLU A 293 -7.18 18.35 18.93
C GLU A 293 -7.57 18.74 17.51
N MET A 294 -6.81 18.26 16.50
CA MET A 294 -7.13 18.48 15.09
C MET A 294 -8.47 17.84 14.72
N CYS A 295 -8.72 16.61 15.15
CA CYS A 295 -9.97 15.91 14.87
C CYS A 295 -11.17 16.60 15.55
N LYS A 296 -11.05 16.99 16.81
CA LYS A 296 -12.13 17.71 17.54
C LYS A 296 -12.46 19.03 16.84
N LYS A 297 -11.47 19.84 16.47
CA LYS A 297 -11.66 21.09 15.70
C LYS A 297 -12.34 20.83 14.35
N ALA A 298 -12.00 19.74 13.67
CA ALA A 298 -12.61 19.37 12.41
C ALA A 298 -14.09 18.98 12.57
N LEU A 299 -14.46 18.26 13.64
CA LEU A 299 -15.86 17.93 13.93
C LEU A 299 -16.70 19.16 14.32
N ASP A 300 -16.07 20.25 14.77
CA ASP A 300 -16.75 21.53 15.00
C ASP A 300 -16.92 22.34 13.70
N LYS A 301 -16.01 22.16 12.74
CA LYS A 301 -15.96 22.92 11.48
C LYS A 301 -16.84 22.34 10.38
N TYR A 302 -16.84 21.02 10.23
CA TYR A 302 -17.47 20.34 9.09
C TYR A 302 -18.88 19.83 9.44
N GLN A 303 -19.75 19.73 8.42
CA GLN A 303 -21.09 19.18 8.58
C GLN A 303 -21.03 17.64 8.70
N PRO A 304 -21.93 17.00 9.49
CA PRO A 304 -21.91 15.55 9.77
C PRO A 304 -21.93 14.65 8.53
N GLU A 305 -22.58 15.10 7.44
CA GLU A 305 -22.69 14.34 6.18
C GLU A 305 -21.42 14.42 5.33
N SER A 306 -20.54 15.39 5.56
CA SER A 306 -19.32 15.58 4.77
C SER A 306 -18.32 14.44 4.94
N ASN A 307 -17.53 14.21 3.92
CA ASN A 307 -16.47 13.19 3.95
C ASN A 307 -15.39 13.54 4.99
N GLU A 308 -15.09 14.82 5.15
CA GLU A 308 -14.15 15.34 6.14
C GLU A 308 -14.61 15.01 7.55
N TYR A 309 -15.86 15.30 7.91
CA TYR A 309 -16.41 14.97 9.22
C TYR A 309 -16.33 13.48 9.48
N LYS A 310 -16.79 12.65 8.55
CA LYS A 310 -16.76 11.18 8.67
C LYS A 310 -15.33 10.68 8.86
N ARG A 311 -14.37 11.23 8.11
CA ARG A 311 -12.95 10.88 8.22
C ARG A 311 -12.40 11.20 9.61
N TYR A 312 -12.56 12.43 10.09
CA TYR A 312 -12.03 12.81 11.39
C TYR A 312 -12.73 12.11 12.56
N LYS A 313 -14.05 11.85 12.44
CA LYS A 313 -14.79 11.00 13.37
C LYS A 313 -14.20 9.59 13.46
N SER A 314 -13.91 8.96 12.31
CA SER A 314 -13.30 7.62 12.25
C SER A 314 -11.91 7.60 12.87
N ILE A 315 -11.11 8.67 12.72
CA ILE A 315 -9.79 8.77 13.35
C ILE A 315 -9.93 8.83 14.88
N LEU A 316 -10.85 9.64 15.43
CA LEU A 316 -11.12 9.67 16.87
C LEU A 316 -11.63 8.32 17.39
N ALA A 317 -12.52 7.65 16.65
CA ALA A 317 -12.99 6.32 17.01
C ALA A 317 -11.82 5.30 17.05
N TYR A 318 -10.91 5.36 16.09
CA TYR A 318 -9.69 4.54 16.09
C TYR A 318 -8.81 4.81 17.33
N MET A 319 -8.73 6.06 17.79
CA MET A 319 -7.95 6.43 18.98
C MET A 319 -8.48 5.78 20.27
N ILE A 320 -9.75 5.45 20.37
CA ILE A 320 -10.30 4.71 21.52
C ILE A 320 -9.54 3.38 21.68
N GLY A 321 -9.39 2.63 20.59
CA GLY A 321 -8.65 1.37 20.59
C GLY A 321 -7.16 1.55 20.89
N THR A 322 -6.50 2.53 20.26
CA THR A 322 -5.06 2.75 20.46
C THR A 322 -4.70 3.16 21.88
N TYR A 323 -5.46 4.07 22.48
CA TYR A 323 -5.27 4.44 23.90
C TYR A 323 -5.56 3.27 24.84
N GLY A 324 -6.63 2.51 24.57
CA GLY A 324 -6.97 1.34 25.36
C GLY A 324 -5.87 0.28 25.36
N GLN A 325 -5.33 -0.06 24.18
CA GLN A 325 -4.22 -1.01 24.02
C GLN A 325 -2.92 -0.51 24.68
N ALA A 326 -2.67 0.79 24.66
CA ALA A 326 -1.55 1.42 25.38
C ALA A 326 -1.76 1.46 26.91
N GLY A 327 -2.88 0.94 27.43
CA GLY A 327 -3.22 0.92 28.86
C GLY A 327 -3.80 2.24 29.40
N ASN A 328 -4.07 3.23 28.54
CA ASN A 328 -4.68 4.50 28.92
C ASN A 328 -6.21 4.45 28.77
N THR A 329 -6.84 3.61 29.58
CA THR A 329 -8.30 3.37 29.53
C THR A 329 -9.11 4.63 29.83
N ASN A 330 -8.60 5.53 30.70
CA ASN A 330 -9.27 6.79 31.01
C ASN A 330 -9.38 7.70 29.78
N LYS A 331 -8.31 7.77 28.98
CA LYS A 331 -8.30 8.58 27.75
C LYS A 331 -9.18 7.95 26.67
N ALA A 332 -9.18 6.63 26.55
CA ALA A 332 -10.09 5.92 25.66
C ALA A 332 -11.56 6.21 26.02
N LEU A 333 -11.90 6.20 27.31
CA LEU A 333 -13.23 6.53 27.81
C LEU A 333 -13.60 7.99 27.48
N GLU A 334 -12.71 8.94 27.75
CA GLU A 334 -12.93 10.37 27.45
C GLU A 334 -13.29 10.60 25.97
N ILE A 335 -12.56 9.96 25.06
CA ILE A 335 -12.82 10.07 23.61
C ILE A 335 -14.15 9.42 23.24
N ALA A 336 -14.48 8.27 23.82
CA ALA A 336 -15.76 7.61 23.57
C ALA A 336 -16.95 8.47 24.07
N GLU A 337 -16.84 9.06 25.26
CA GLU A 337 -17.83 10.00 25.81
C GLU A 337 -17.99 11.26 24.94
N TYR A 338 -16.86 11.84 24.50
CA TYR A 338 -16.89 12.98 23.58
C TYR A 338 -17.60 12.65 22.26
N LEU A 339 -17.29 11.52 21.65
CA LEU A 339 -17.94 11.09 20.40
C LEU A 339 -19.43 10.83 20.60
N TYR A 340 -19.82 10.19 21.71
CA TYR A 340 -21.23 9.98 22.02
C TYR A 340 -21.98 11.31 22.21
N GLN A 341 -21.42 12.25 22.97
CA GLN A 341 -22.02 13.58 23.16
C GLN A 341 -22.13 14.36 21.85
N LYS A 342 -21.14 14.25 20.96
CA LYS A 342 -21.11 14.99 19.71
C LYS A 342 -22.01 14.42 18.62
N THR A 343 -22.20 13.11 18.58
CA THR A 343 -22.89 12.43 17.48
C THR A 343 -24.24 11.81 17.88
N GLY A 344 -24.43 11.46 19.15
CA GLY A 344 -25.58 10.68 19.63
C GLY A 344 -25.60 9.23 19.20
N GLU A 345 -24.54 8.73 18.52
CA GLU A 345 -24.51 7.38 17.96
C GLU A 345 -24.41 6.29 19.04
N ALA A 346 -25.32 5.32 19.00
CA ALA A 346 -25.43 4.24 19.99
C ALA A 346 -24.13 3.39 20.12
N GLU A 347 -23.34 3.31 19.06
CA GLU A 347 -22.05 2.60 19.06
C GLU A 347 -21.11 3.19 20.12
N TYR A 348 -20.97 4.50 20.21
CA TYR A 348 -20.10 5.14 21.19
C TYR A 348 -20.63 5.02 22.61
N GLN A 349 -21.95 5.01 22.77
CA GLN A 349 -22.58 4.72 24.07
C GLN A 349 -22.21 3.29 24.55
N GLN A 350 -22.22 2.33 23.65
CA GLN A 350 -21.80 0.96 23.96
C GLN A 350 -20.33 0.91 24.39
N TYR A 351 -19.41 1.59 23.67
CA TYR A 351 -18.00 1.69 24.10
C TYR A 351 -17.86 2.27 25.50
N VAL A 352 -18.57 3.36 25.81
CA VAL A 352 -18.57 3.95 27.15
C VAL A 352 -19.00 2.95 28.20
N GLN A 353 -20.12 2.22 27.98
CA GLN A 353 -20.61 1.20 28.90
C GLN A 353 -19.62 0.04 29.08
N MET A 354 -19.05 -0.48 27.99
CA MET A 354 -18.12 -1.59 28.02
C MET A 354 -16.83 -1.23 28.77
N ILE A 355 -16.27 -0.04 28.52
CA ILE A 355 -15.06 0.42 29.19
C ILE A 355 -15.33 0.65 30.69
N LYS A 356 -16.49 1.23 31.06
CA LYS A 356 -16.86 1.44 32.47
C LYS A 356 -17.12 0.12 33.20
N ALA A 357 -17.71 -0.86 32.53
CA ALA A 357 -18.00 -2.17 33.13
C ALA A 357 -16.73 -3.03 33.29
N ASN A 358 -15.75 -2.89 32.37
CA ASN A 358 -14.52 -3.66 32.40
C ASN A 358 -13.28 -2.78 32.13
N PRO A 359 -12.56 -2.32 33.16
CA PRO A 359 -11.33 -1.54 33.00
C PRO A 359 -10.23 -2.26 32.21
N ASN A 360 -10.32 -3.58 32.05
CA ASN A 360 -9.40 -4.38 31.26
C ASN A 360 -9.94 -4.72 29.85
N PHE A 361 -11.00 -4.07 29.40
CA PHE A 361 -11.67 -4.33 28.12
C PHE A 361 -10.70 -4.41 26.92
N PHE A 362 -9.64 -3.63 26.91
CA PHE A 362 -8.66 -3.60 25.83
C PHE A 362 -7.46 -4.56 26.02
N LYS A 363 -7.36 -5.25 27.16
CA LYS A 363 -6.30 -6.23 27.33
C LYS A 363 -6.65 -7.50 26.56
N PRO A 364 -5.70 -8.09 25.80
CA PRO A 364 -5.94 -9.39 25.18
C PRO A 364 -6.32 -10.40 26.27
N GLU A 365 -7.33 -11.22 26.00
CA GLU A 365 -7.61 -12.36 26.89
C GLU A 365 -6.32 -13.19 27.02
N PRO A 366 -5.96 -13.62 28.25
CA PRO A 366 -4.82 -14.51 28.41
C PRO A 366 -5.05 -15.75 27.55
N GLU A 367 -4.06 -16.11 26.73
CA GLU A 367 -4.10 -17.32 25.93
C GLU A 367 -4.48 -18.50 26.84
N LYS A 368 -5.60 -19.14 26.56
CA LYS A 368 -5.99 -20.36 27.27
C LYS A 368 -4.88 -21.37 27.02
N PRO A 369 -4.29 -21.99 28.08
CA PRO A 369 -3.21 -22.93 27.88
C PRO A 369 -3.65 -24.07 26.96
N GLU A 370 -2.80 -24.46 26.02
CA GLU A 370 -3.00 -25.48 24.95
C GLU A 370 -3.33 -26.91 25.45
N THR A 371 -3.84 -27.07 26.65
CA THR A 371 -4.12 -28.38 27.26
C THR A 371 -5.38 -29.07 26.77
N LEU A 372 -6.20 -28.44 25.90
CA LEU A 372 -7.47 -29.05 25.46
C LEU A 372 -7.52 -29.53 23.99
N ILE A 373 -6.42 -29.41 23.22
CA ILE A 373 -6.40 -29.91 21.83
C ILE A 373 -5.89 -31.35 21.71
N LYS A 374 -5.21 -31.91 22.74
CA LYS A 374 -4.72 -33.29 22.68
C LYS A 374 -5.79 -34.36 22.89
N ASP A 375 -6.89 -34.06 23.56
CA ASP A 375 -7.95 -35.03 23.83
C ASP A 375 -9.00 -35.15 22.71
N THR A 376 -9.21 -34.05 21.91
CA THR A 376 -10.15 -34.08 20.78
C THR A 376 -9.61 -34.85 19.56
N VAL A 377 -8.29 -34.92 19.39
CA VAL A 377 -7.65 -35.69 18.31
C VAL A 377 -7.64 -37.20 18.61
N LYS A 378 -7.57 -37.60 19.88
CA LYS A 378 -7.68 -39.01 20.25
C LYS A 378 -9.09 -39.56 20.07
N VAL A 379 -10.12 -38.82 20.42
CA VAL A 379 -11.51 -39.24 20.28
C VAL A 379 -11.95 -39.36 18.83
N GLN A 380 -11.41 -38.55 17.92
CA GLN A 380 -11.71 -38.69 16.48
C GLN A 380 -10.94 -39.82 15.80
N SER A 381 -9.74 -40.20 16.29
CA SER A 381 -9.00 -41.35 15.75
C SER A 381 -9.57 -42.71 16.19
N GLU A 382 -10.19 -42.80 17.37
CA GLU A 382 -10.87 -44.00 17.84
C GLU A 382 -12.22 -44.19 17.12
N LYS A 383 -12.98 -43.15 16.90
CA LYS A 383 -14.25 -43.25 16.13
C LYS A 383 -14.07 -43.60 14.64
N GLN A 384 -12.88 -43.36 14.07
CA GLN A 384 -12.59 -43.79 12.68
C GLN A 384 -12.09 -45.26 12.63
N LYS A 385 -11.54 -45.80 13.69
CA LYS A 385 -11.14 -47.20 13.75
C LYS A 385 -12.35 -48.14 13.95
N ASP A 386 -13.36 -47.73 14.68
CA ASP A 386 -14.60 -48.53 14.89
C ASP A 386 -15.51 -48.51 13.65
N LYS A 387 -15.50 -47.44 12.82
CA LYS A 387 -16.24 -47.45 11.54
C LYS A 387 -15.63 -48.36 10.45
N LYS A 388 -14.32 -48.65 10.51
CA LYS A 388 -13.65 -49.60 9.59
C LYS A 388 -13.79 -51.06 9.96
N LYS A 389 -14.18 -51.38 11.19
CA LYS A 389 -14.44 -52.77 11.60
C LYS A 389 -15.84 -53.29 11.32
N ASN A 390 -16.79 -52.39 11.02
CA ASN A 390 -18.20 -52.79 10.82
C ASN A 390 -18.65 -52.86 9.34
N THR A 391 -17.74 -52.67 8.36
CA THR A 391 -18.03 -52.79 6.90
C THR A 391 -17.40 -54.05 6.29
N GLY A 392 -16.95 -55.01 7.11
CA GLY A 392 -16.25 -56.22 6.67
C GLY A 392 -17.00 -57.52 6.98
N LYS A 393 -18.35 -57.53 7.11
CA LYS A 393 -19.16 -58.75 7.19
C LYS A 393 -20.55 -58.49 6.53
N THR A 394 -20.64 -58.74 5.26
CA THR A 394 -21.77 -59.40 4.57
C THR A 394 -21.44 -59.49 3.08
N LYS A 395 -21.26 -60.73 2.70
CA LYS A 395 -21.27 -61.36 1.38
C LYS A 395 -21.29 -60.52 0.14
#